data_c8140353306bc666d417803c43f272d2
#
_entry.id   c8140353306bc666d417803c43f272d2
#
_cell.length_a   1.000
_cell.length_b   1.000
_cell.length_c   1.000
_cell.angle_alpha   90.00
_cell.angle_beta   90.00
_cell.angle_gamma   90.00
#
_symmetry.space_group_name_H-M   'P 1'
#
loop_
_entity.id
_entity.type
_entity.pdbx_description
1 polymer ?
#
loop_
_entity_poly.entity_id
_entity_poly.type
_entity_poly.pdbx_seq_one_letter_code
_entity_poly.pdbx_strand_id
1 'polypeptide(L)'
;MSTKIFPTAQDAENAFYEALEHGDLEGKMAVWAEDEEIVCVHPTGPRLSGPDQVRESWAKIFAGGTGPRVHITQQVALAGMMIAVHSVHENFTIEGDARAQVPIIATNVYLRTPAGWRMIVHHASPAPVETPPAQPKEAPPKFLH
;
A
#
# COMPACT_ATOMS: atom_id res chain seq x y z
N MET A 1 -9.47 -19.64 -2.84
CA MET A 1 -8.15 -20.00 -2.36
C MET A 1 -7.12 -19.71 -3.43
N SER A 2 -6.09 -19.01 -3.07
CA SER A 2 -5.09 -18.62 -4.03
C SER A 2 -4.02 -19.69 -4.18
N THR A 3 -3.68 -20.01 -5.42
CA THR A 3 -2.58 -20.92 -5.70
C THR A 3 -1.32 -20.17 -6.08
N LYS A 4 -1.39 -18.83 -6.10
CA LYS A 4 -0.22 -18.04 -6.45
C LYS A 4 0.83 -18.11 -5.37
N ILE A 5 2.08 -18.20 -5.81
CA ILE A 5 3.23 -18.17 -4.91
C ILE A 5 4.04 -16.94 -5.27
N PHE A 6 4.33 -16.14 -4.26
CA PHE A 6 5.16 -14.96 -4.46
C PHE A 6 6.54 -15.26 -3.91
N PRO A 7 7.53 -15.43 -4.79
CA PRO A 7 8.87 -15.84 -4.33
C PRO A 7 9.58 -14.81 -3.47
N THR A 8 9.20 -13.54 -3.60
CA THR A 8 9.80 -12.47 -2.79
C THR A 8 8.71 -11.54 -2.30
N ALA A 9 9.05 -10.77 -1.27
CA ALA A 9 8.13 -9.75 -0.79
C ALA A 9 7.84 -8.72 -1.88
N GLN A 10 8.82 -8.42 -2.72
CA GLN A 10 8.62 -7.47 -3.80
C GLN A 10 7.62 -7.99 -4.82
N ASP A 11 7.65 -9.29 -5.10
CA ASP A 11 6.65 -9.88 -5.99
C ASP A 11 5.25 -9.74 -5.42
N ALA A 12 5.10 -9.96 -4.11
CA ALA A 12 3.82 -9.79 -3.47
C ALA A 12 3.36 -8.33 -3.55
N GLU A 13 4.28 -7.40 -3.33
CA GLU A 13 3.93 -5.99 -3.39
C GLU A 13 3.53 -5.57 -4.80
N ASN A 14 4.25 -6.04 -5.80
CA ASN A 14 3.90 -5.72 -7.18
C ASN A 14 2.50 -6.20 -7.52
N ALA A 15 2.17 -7.42 -7.08
CA ALA A 15 0.84 -7.97 -7.32
C ALA A 15 -0.23 -7.19 -6.57
N PHE A 16 0.08 -6.73 -5.37
CA PHE A 16 -0.86 -5.95 -4.57
C PHE A 16 -1.27 -4.66 -5.29
N TYR A 17 -0.29 -3.92 -5.80
CA TYR A 17 -0.60 -2.66 -6.46
C TYR A 17 -1.14 -2.85 -7.87
N GLU A 18 -0.73 -3.91 -8.57
CA GLU A 18 -1.31 -4.21 -9.86
C GLU A 18 -2.79 -4.54 -9.73
N ALA A 19 -3.14 -5.34 -8.73
CA ALA A 19 -4.54 -5.67 -8.48
C ALA A 19 -5.34 -4.42 -8.11
N LEU A 20 -4.72 -3.49 -7.39
CA LEU A 20 -5.38 -2.25 -7.04
C LEU A 20 -5.77 -1.47 -8.29
N GLU A 21 -4.84 -1.32 -9.23
CA GLU A 21 -5.11 -0.54 -10.42
C GLU A 21 -6.16 -1.19 -11.31
N HIS A 22 -6.22 -2.52 -11.31
CA HIS A 22 -7.18 -3.23 -12.14
C HIS A 22 -8.53 -3.45 -11.47
N GLY A 23 -8.65 -3.07 -10.20
CA GLY A 23 -9.87 -3.35 -9.46
C GLY A 23 -10.12 -4.84 -9.31
N ASP A 24 -9.05 -5.62 -9.20
CA ASP A 24 -9.11 -7.07 -9.18
C ASP A 24 -9.15 -7.55 -7.73
N LEU A 25 -10.36 -7.80 -7.24
CA LEU A 25 -10.53 -8.18 -5.85
C LEU A 25 -9.84 -9.49 -5.51
N GLU A 26 -9.97 -10.50 -6.39
CA GLU A 26 -9.35 -11.79 -6.10
C GLU A 26 -7.83 -11.68 -6.11
N GLY A 27 -7.29 -10.91 -7.06
CA GLY A 27 -5.85 -10.68 -7.09
C GLY A 27 -5.37 -9.91 -5.87
N LYS A 28 -6.18 -8.94 -5.41
CA LYS A 28 -5.84 -8.17 -4.24
C LYS A 28 -5.79 -9.05 -3.00
N MET A 29 -6.76 -9.93 -2.85
CA MET A 29 -6.83 -10.81 -1.70
C MET A 29 -5.82 -11.94 -1.77
N ALA A 30 -5.39 -12.31 -2.97
CA ALA A 30 -4.40 -13.38 -3.12
C ALA A 30 -3.06 -13.04 -2.48
N VAL A 31 -2.78 -11.75 -2.29
CA VAL A 31 -1.52 -11.30 -1.70
C VAL A 31 -1.53 -11.47 -0.17
N TRP A 32 -2.70 -11.46 0.44
CA TRP A 32 -2.82 -11.52 1.89
C TRP A 32 -2.59 -12.93 2.43
N ALA A 33 -2.04 -13.01 3.63
CA ALA A 33 -1.91 -14.29 4.31
C ALA A 33 -3.29 -14.82 4.68
N GLU A 34 -3.45 -16.14 4.57
CA GLU A 34 -4.76 -16.74 4.81
C GLU A 34 -4.95 -17.17 6.25
N ASP A 35 -3.88 -17.64 6.87
CA ASP A 35 -3.99 -18.24 8.19
C ASP A 35 -3.55 -17.32 9.31
N GLU A 36 -3.18 -16.09 8.99
CA GLU A 36 -2.69 -15.15 9.98
C GLU A 36 -3.72 -14.06 10.23
N GLU A 37 -3.60 -13.42 11.38
CA GLU A 37 -4.39 -12.25 11.64
C GLU A 37 -3.83 -11.11 10.82
N ILE A 38 -4.57 -10.68 9.83
CA ILE A 38 -4.11 -9.61 8.97
C ILE A 38 -4.76 -8.30 9.39
N VAL A 39 -4.06 -7.20 9.12
CA VAL A 39 -4.53 -5.87 9.49
C VAL A 39 -4.43 -4.95 8.29
N CYS A 40 -5.50 -4.19 8.06
CA CYS A 40 -5.53 -3.22 6.97
C CYS A 40 -6.11 -1.93 7.48
N VAL A 41 -5.40 -0.82 7.23
CA VAL A 41 -5.88 0.51 7.55
C VAL A 41 -5.79 1.35 6.28
N HIS A 42 -6.96 1.75 5.78
CA HIS A 42 -7.00 2.67 4.64
C HIS A 42 -6.79 4.09 5.15
N PRO A 43 -6.35 5.01 4.28
CA PRO A 43 -6.12 6.38 4.73
C PRO A 43 -7.34 6.96 5.44
N THR A 44 -7.11 7.46 6.64
CA THR A 44 -8.14 8.03 7.52
C THR A 44 -9.21 7.06 7.97
N GLY A 45 -9.04 5.77 7.67
CA GLY A 45 -10.04 4.78 8.02
C GLY A 45 -9.74 4.07 9.33
N PRO A 46 -10.66 3.21 9.75
CA PRO A 46 -10.45 2.43 10.96
C PRO A 46 -9.54 1.24 10.69
N ARG A 47 -9.06 0.63 11.75
CA ARG A 47 -8.29 -0.60 11.61
C ARG A 47 -9.25 -1.77 11.33
N LEU A 48 -8.97 -2.47 10.25
CA LEU A 48 -9.72 -3.67 9.87
C LEU A 48 -8.86 -4.88 10.19
N SER A 49 -9.49 -5.91 10.71
CA SER A 49 -8.77 -7.12 11.11
C SER A 49 -9.42 -8.35 10.50
N GLY A 50 -8.61 -9.26 10.00
CA GLY A 50 -9.07 -10.52 9.47
C GLY A 50 -9.50 -10.47 8.03
N PRO A 51 -9.50 -11.65 7.38
CA PRO A 51 -9.76 -11.69 5.93
C PRO A 51 -11.11 -11.15 5.51
N ASP A 52 -12.16 -11.40 6.31
CA ASP A 52 -13.49 -10.99 5.89
C ASP A 52 -13.64 -9.48 5.86
N GLN A 53 -13.18 -8.80 6.91
CA GLN A 53 -13.26 -7.34 6.94
C GLN A 53 -12.39 -6.71 5.87
N VAL A 54 -11.20 -7.25 5.67
CA VAL A 54 -10.28 -6.72 4.69
C VAL A 54 -10.85 -6.91 3.29
N ARG A 55 -11.39 -8.09 3.00
CA ARG A 55 -12.00 -8.35 1.70
C ARG A 55 -13.17 -7.42 1.43
N GLU A 56 -14.03 -7.25 2.42
CA GLU A 56 -15.19 -6.40 2.24
C GLU A 56 -14.79 -4.96 1.94
N SER A 57 -13.75 -4.46 2.59
CA SER A 57 -13.30 -3.10 2.36
C SER A 57 -12.79 -2.91 0.93
N TRP A 58 -12.01 -3.88 0.43
CA TRP A 58 -11.52 -3.79 -0.94
C TRP A 58 -12.66 -3.96 -1.94
N ALA A 59 -13.64 -4.81 -1.63
CA ALA A 59 -14.80 -4.96 -2.51
C ALA A 59 -15.53 -3.63 -2.67
N LYS A 60 -15.67 -2.87 -1.60
CA LYS A 60 -16.32 -1.57 -1.69
C LYS A 60 -15.51 -0.59 -2.53
N ILE A 61 -14.20 -0.61 -2.37
CA ILE A 61 -13.33 0.28 -3.15
C ILE A 61 -13.44 -0.06 -4.63
N PHE A 62 -13.58 -1.34 -4.97
CA PHE A 62 -13.62 -1.78 -6.35
C PHE A 62 -15.02 -1.84 -6.93
N ALA A 63 -16.04 -1.40 -6.19
CA ALA A 63 -17.43 -1.53 -6.64
C ALA A 63 -17.69 -0.82 -7.96
N GLY A 64 -16.89 0.21 -8.26
CA GLY A 64 -17.06 0.94 -9.51
C GLY A 64 -16.37 0.33 -10.72
N GLY A 65 -15.68 -0.78 -10.55
CA GLY A 65 -14.98 -1.44 -11.66
C GLY A 65 -13.49 -1.33 -11.53
N THR A 66 -12.85 -0.49 -12.33
CA THR A 66 -11.41 -0.34 -12.26
C THR A 66 -11.01 0.40 -11.01
N GLY A 67 -9.82 0.08 -10.52
CA GLY A 67 -9.28 0.79 -9.39
C GLY A 67 -8.57 2.06 -9.79
N PRO A 68 -8.01 2.77 -8.81
CA PRO A 68 -7.32 4.02 -9.07
C PRO A 68 -5.95 3.77 -9.70
N ARG A 69 -5.46 4.78 -10.39
CA ARG A 69 -4.09 4.74 -10.86
C ARG A 69 -3.17 5.13 -9.71
N VAL A 70 -2.13 4.35 -9.51
CA VAL A 70 -1.20 4.60 -8.43
C VAL A 70 0.22 4.43 -8.93
N HIS A 71 1.09 5.32 -8.51
CA HIS A 71 2.51 5.27 -8.85
C HIS A 71 3.29 5.17 -7.55
N ILE A 72 4.09 4.11 -7.42
CA ILE A 72 4.82 3.84 -6.19
C ILE A 72 6.22 4.43 -6.30
N THR A 73 6.60 5.21 -5.30
CA THR A 73 7.92 5.82 -5.26
C THR A 73 8.51 5.71 -3.86
N GLN A 74 9.76 6.04 -3.75
CA GLN A 74 10.48 6.20 -2.50
C GLN A 74 10.36 4.99 -1.59
N GLN A 75 10.52 3.80 -2.15
CA GLN A 75 10.44 2.59 -1.37
C GLN A 75 11.66 2.46 -0.47
N VAL A 76 11.40 2.17 0.82
CA VAL A 76 12.42 1.73 1.75
C VAL A 76 12.06 0.32 2.14
N ALA A 77 12.93 -0.62 1.85
CA ALA A 77 12.65 -2.03 2.07
C ALA A 77 13.63 -2.59 3.10
N LEU A 78 13.06 -3.16 4.15
CA LEU A 78 13.82 -3.89 5.16
C LEU A 78 13.56 -5.36 4.93
N ALA A 79 14.57 -6.07 4.45
CA ALA A 79 14.39 -7.46 4.06
C ALA A 79 14.93 -8.37 5.15
N GLY A 80 14.04 -9.16 5.74
CA GLY A 80 14.43 -10.19 6.69
C GLY A 80 14.20 -11.55 6.09
N MET A 81 14.61 -12.58 6.81
CA MET A 81 14.43 -13.93 6.31
C MET A 81 12.98 -14.39 6.37
N MET A 82 12.26 -13.95 7.39
CA MET A 82 10.86 -14.35 7.58
C MET A 82 9.89 -13.22 7.45
N ILE A 83 10.34 -11.98 7.69
CA ILE A 83 9.48 -10.81 7.64
C ILE A 83 10.19 -9.72 6.84
N ALA A 84 9.44 -9.05 6.00
CA ALA A 84 9.94 -7.89 5.26
C ALA A 84 9.00 -6.73 5.51
N VAL A 85 9.57 -5.54 5.61
CA VAL A 85 8.80 -4.32 5.82
C VAL A 85 9.14 -3.35 4.70
N HIS A 86 8.13 -2.90 3.97
CA HIS A 86 8.31 -1.91 2.93
C HIS A 86 7.56 -0.65 3.30
N SER A 87 8.25 0.48 3.27
CA SER A 87 7.62 1.77 3.37
C SER A 87 7.62 2.37 1.98
N VAL A 88 6.47 2.78 1.49
CA VAL A 88 6.35 3.29 0.13
C VAL A 88 5.51 4.55 0.12
N HIS A 89 5.70 5.36 -0.92
CA HIS A 89 4.80 6.46 -1.22
C HIS A 89 3.87 5.98 -2.33
N GLU A 90 2.57 6.08 -2.07
CA GLU A 90 1.55 5.77 -3.05
C GLU A 90 1.03 7.09 -3.60
N ASN A 91 1.28 7.34 -4.87
CA ASN A 91 0.87 8.59 -5.49
C ASN A 91 -0.32 8.31 -6.39
N PHE A 92 -1.50 8.68 -5.92
CA PHE A 92 -2.73 8.42 -6.65
C PHE A 92 -3.02 9.58 -7.58
N THR A 93 -3.32 9.26 -8.85
CA THR A 93 -3.67 10.25 -9.84
C THR A 93 -5.14 10.60 -9.69
N ILE A 94 -5.42 11.90 -9.62
CA ILE A 94 -6.79 12.37 -9.54
C ILE A 94 -7.39 12.32 -10.95
N GLU A 95 -8.54 11.69 -11.05
CA GLU A 95 -9.22 11.56 -12.34
C GLU A 95 -9.53 12.94 -12.91
N GLY A 96 -9.23 13.11 -14.18
CA GLY A 96 -9.47 14.39 -14.85
C GLY A 96 -8.33 15.37 -14.73
N ASP A 97 -7.33 15.07 -13.92
CA ASP A 97 -6.16 15.95 -13.79
C ASP A 97 -4.92 15.09 -13.63
N ALA A 98 -4.25 14.84 -14.72
CA ALA A 98 -3.10 13.94 -14.73
C ALA A 98 -1.93 14.47 -13.90
N ARG A 99 -1.94 15.77 -13.58
CA ARG A 99 -0.86 16.34 -12.79
C ARG A 99 -1.16 16.37 -11.30
N ALA A 100 -2.41 16.22 -10.92
CA ALA A 100 -2.78 16.24 -9.51
C ALA A 100 -2.61 14.85 -8.92
N GLN A 101 -1.99 14.78 -7.76
CA GLN A 101 -1.78 13.51 -7.08
C GLN A 101 -2.09 13.68 -5.61
N VAL A 102 -2.64 12.62 -5.04
CA VAL A 102 -2.88 12.56 -3.61
C VAL A 102 -1.80 11.67 -3.02
N PRO A 103 -0.89 12.23 -2.24
CA PRO A 103 0.20 11.44 -1.70
C PRO A 103 -0.24 10.68 -0.45
N ILE A 104 0.11 9.42 -0.43
CA ILE A 104 -0.18 8.52 0.69
C ILE A 104 1.13 7.86 1.05
N ILE A 105 1.34 7.63 2.34
CA ILE A 105 2.47 6.83 2.79
C ILE A 105 1.91 5.54 3.34
N ALA A 106 2.45 4.42 2.88
CA ALA A 106 1.99 3.12 3.32
C ALA A 106 3.14 2.30 3.89
N THR A 107 2.82 1.55 4.93
CA THR A 107 3.72 0.55 5.47
C THR A 107 3.12 -0.80 5.20
N ASN A 108 3.85 -1.62 4.46
CA ASN A 108 3.42 -2.96 4.09
C ASN A 108 4.35 -3.97 4.73
N VAL A 109 3.76 -4.91 5.46
CA VAL A 109 4.53 -5.94 6.12
C VAL A 109 4.18 -7.29 5.52
N TYR A 110 5.21 -8.05 5.19
CA TYR A 110 5.07 -9.34 4.52
C TYR A 110 5.68 -10.43 5.38
N LEU A 111 5.06 -11.60 5.34
CA LEU A 111 5.53 -12.77 6.07
C LEU A 111 5.83 -13.87 5.06
N ARG A 112 6.94 -14.55 5.25
CA ARG A 112 7.27 -15.71 4.43
C ARG A 112 6.49 -16.91 4.96
N THR A 113 5.66 -17.49 4.10
CA THR A 113 4.82 -18.63 4.47
C THR A 113 5.20 -19.82 3.59
N PRO A 114 4.73 -21.02 3.91
CA PRO A 114 4.96 -22.15 3.01
C PRO A 114 4.43 -21.92 1.61
N ALA A 115 3.47 -21.01 1.45
CA ALA A 115 2.91 -20.67 0.15
C ALA A 115 3.56 -19.42 -0.45
N GLY A 116 4.74 -19.03 0.03
CA GLY A 116 5.44 -17.86 -0.46
C GLY A 116 5.21 -16.65 0.43
N TRP A 117 5.66 -15.51 -0.02
CA TRP A 117 5.52 -14.27 0.75
C TRP A 117 4.08 -13.78 0.66
N ARG A 118 3.54 -13.35 1.81
CA ARG A 118 2.17 -12.86 1.90
C ARG A 118 2.14 -11.62 2.77
N MET A 119 1.21 -10.72 2.47
CA MET A 119 1.05 -9.50 3.25
C MET A 119 0.29 -9.79 4.52
N ILE A 120 0.75 -9.22 5.64
CA ILE A 120 0.04 -9.34 6.91
C ILE A 120 -0.42 -7.99 7.44
N VAL A 121 0.20 -6.90 7.00
CA VAL A 121 -0.21 -5.55 7.41
C VAL A 121 -0.10 -4.61 6.22
N HIS A 122 -1.13 -3.82 6.03
CA HIS A 122 -1.11 -2.67 5.13
C HIS A 122 -1.69 -1.50 5.90
N HIS A 123 -0.88 -0.49 6.14
CA HIS A 123 -1.33 0.67 6.88
C HIS A 123 -0.96 1.91 6.10
N ALA A 124 -1.96 2.61 5.62
CA ALA A 124 -1.76 3.77 4.77
C ALA A 124 -2.32 5.01 5.44
N SER A 125 -1.63 6.13 5.27
CA SER A 125 -2.06 7.38 5.82
C SER A 125 -1.75 8.50 4.84
N PRO A 126 -2.52 9.61 4.91
CA PRO A 126 -2.21 10.75 4.04
C PRO A 126 -0.84 11.31 4.38
N ALA A 127 -0.08 11.62 3.35
CA ALA A 127 1.19 12.28 3.54
C ALA A 127 0.97 13.78 3.59
N PRO A 128 1.87 14.52 4.25
CA PRO A 128 1.77 15.97 4.22
C PRO A 128 1.88 16.46 2.78
N VAL A 129 1.06 17.43 2.43
CA VAL A 129 1.15 18.04 1.11
C VAL A 129 2.37 18.94 1.13
N GLU A 130 3.30 18.65 0.20
CA GLU A 130 4.47 19.50 0.06
C GLU A 130 4.07 20.75 -0.66
N THR A 131 4.28 21.88 0.01
CA THR A 131 4.05 23.13 -0.63
C THR A 131 5.30 23.45 -1.43
N PRO A 132 5.18 23.64 -2.74
CA PRO A 132 6.37 24.04 -3.48
C PRO A 132 6.89 25.32 -2.90
N PRO A 133 8.21 25.47 -2.79
CA PRO A 133 8.73 26.70 -2.26
C PRO A 133 8.32 27.84 -3.18
N ALA A 134 7.44 28.67 -2.68
CA ALA A 134 6.98 29.79 -3.45
C ALA A 134 8.12 30.77 -3.68
N GLN A 135 9.09 30.71 -2.83
CA GLN A 135 10.22 31.61 -2.90
C GLN A 135 11.34 30.97 -2.16
N PRO A 136 12.55 31.39 -2.44
CA PRO A 136 13.66 30.87 -1.67
C PRO A 136 13.44 31.25 -0.22
N LYS A 137 13.46 30.27 0.61
CA LYS A 137 13.33 30.53 2.00
C LYS A 137 14.66 30.82 2.56
N GLU A 138 14.64 31.66 3.55
CA GLU A 138 15.84 31.80 4.31
C GLU A 138 16.15 30.49 4.95
N ALA A 139 17.43 30.20 5.09
CA ALA A 139 17.82 28.97 5.69
C ALA A 139 17.17 28.88 7.07
N PRO A 140 16.53 27.77 7.37
CA PRO A 140 15.95 27.61 8.69
C PRO A 140 17.05 27.58 9.71
N PRO A 141 16.73 27.94 10.92
CA PRO A 141 17.70 27.84 11.98
C PRO A 141 18.23 26.44 12.11
N LYS A 142 19.51 26.35 12.31
CA LYS A 142 20.14 25.06 12.34
C LYS A 142 19.77 24.23 13.52
N PHE A 143 19.30 24.86 14.54
CA PHE A 143 18.97 24.10 15.73
C PHE A 143 17.62 23.50 15.69
N LEU A 144 16.94 23.57 14.61
CA LEU A 144 15.67 22.99 14.53
C LEU A 144 15.75 21.53 14.52
N HIS A 145 15.54 21.05 15.39
CA HIS A 145 15.48 19.75 15.59
C HIS A 145 15.91 18.81 15.40
#